data_b1ab24e62f23654da09b05a75552a312
#
_entry.id   b1ab24e62f23654da09b05a75552a312
#
_cell.length_a   1.000
_cell.length_b   1.000
_cell.length_c   1.000
_cell.angle_alpha   90.00
_cell.angle_beta   90.00
_cell.angle_gamma   90.00
#
_symmetry.space_group_name_H-M   'P 1'
#
loop_
_entity.id
_entity.type
_entity.pdbx_description
1 polymer ?
#
loop_
_entity_poly.entity_id
_entity_poly.type
_entity_poly.pdbx_seq_one_letter_code
_entity_poly.pdbx_strand_id
1 'polypeptide(L)'
;MNWDEYALSIAEVVAKKSKDPWRQVGAVLLRHDNTVAACGYNGFPPHMEEDWSCRDKRRNYVVHAEQNALRHVRPLECYLLASTTLPCNDCLKSLASYGIKRIVYRETYPTDESTTLLASEFNIALINV
;
A
#
# COMPACT_ATOMS: atom_id res chain seq x y z
N MET A 1 -21.14 -6.47 -1.30
CA MET A 1 -19.95 -5.73 -0.79
C MET A 1 -19.68 -4.53 -1.70
N ASN A 2 -19.21 -3.42 -1.12
CA ASN A 2 -18.83 -2.26 -1.92
C ASN A 2 -17.39 -2.43 -2.47
N TRP A 3 -16.97 -1.48 -3.31
CA TRP A 3 -15.64 -1.58 -3.93
C TRP A 3 -14.49 -1.42 -2.93
N ASP A 4 -14.69 -0.66 -1.86
CA ASP A 4 -13.70 -0.51 -0.79
C ASP A 4 -13.44 -1.86 -0.11
N GLU A 5 -14.50 -2.56 0.28
CA GLU A 5 -14.40 -3.88 0.91
C GLU A 5 -13.84 -4.93 -0.04
N TYR A 6 -14.24 -4.87 -1.30
CA TYR A 6 -13.73 -5.75 -2.34
C TYR A 6 -12.21 -5.63 -2.46
N ALA A 7 -11.74 -4.40 -2.66
CA ALA A 7 -10.31 -4.14 -2.83
C ALA A 7 -9.52 -4.52 -1.57
N LEU A 8 -10.05 -4.18 -0.39
CA LEU A 8 -9.37 -4.49 0.87
C LEU A 8 -9.31 -6.00 1.13
N SER A 9 -10.36 -6.73 0.77
CA SER A 9 -10.36 -8.21 0.89
C SER A 9 -9.28 -8.84 0.03
N ILE A 10 -9.07 -8.33 -1.18
CA ILE A 10 -7.99 -8.79 -2.04
C ILE A 10 -6.63 -8.44 -1.42
N ALA A 11 -6.49 -7.22 -0.90
CA ALA A 11 -5.25 -6.81 -0.24
C ALA A 11 -4.90 -7.71 0.95
N GLU A 12 -5.88 -8.15 1.70
CA GLU A 12 -5.67 -9.07 2.83
C GLU A 12 -5.13 -10.43 2.37
N VAL A 13 -5.62 -10.94 1.26
CA VAL A 13 -5.09 -12.19 0.66
C VAL A 13 -3.67 -11.96 0.16
N VAL A 14 -3.43 -10.84 -0.52
CA VAL A 14 -2.10 -10.49 -1.05
C VAL A 14 -1.07 -10.39 0.07
N ALA A 15 -1.45 -9.82 1.22
CA ALA A 15 -0.56 -9.68 2.37
C ALA A 15 0.03 -11.02 2.83
N LYS A 16 -0.71 -12.12 2.67
CA LYS A 16 -0.27 -13.45 3.08
C LYS A 16 0.92 -13.97 2.27
N LYS A 17 1.23 -13.36 1.14
CA LYS A 17 2.39 -13.71 0.34
C LYS A 17 3.68 -13.08 0.87
N SER A 18 3.59 -12.07 1.74
CA SER A 18 4.77 -11.47 2.34
C SER A 18 5.48 -12.48 3.25
N LYS A 19 6.80 -12.54 3.14
CA LYS A 19 7.65 -13.37 4.00
C LYS A 19 8.14 -12.63 5.23
N ASP A 20 7.76 -11.36 5.39
CA ASP A 20 8.18 -10.55 6.52
C ASP A 20 7.63 -11.14 7.83
N PRO A 21 8.49 -11.56 8.76
CA PRO A 21 8.03 -12.19 10.01
C PRO A 21 7.49 -11.19 11.02
N TRP A 22 7.69 -9.88 10.81
CA TRP A 22 7.24 -8.84 11.73
C TRP A 22 5.95 -8.18 11.31
N ARG A 23 5.78 -7.94 10.01
CA ARG A 23 4.54 -7.33 9.50
C ARG A 23 4.34 -7.67 8.03
N GLN A 24 3.18 -8.25 7.73
CA GLN A 24 2.77 -8.57 6.37
C GLN A 24 1.76 -7.53 5.92
N VAL A 25 2.07 -6.85 4.83
CA VAL A 25 1.21 -5.82 4.25
C VAL A 25 0.89 -6.18 2.81
N GLY A 26 -0.38 -6.01 2.43
CA GLY A 26 -0.83 -6.18 1.06
C GLY A 26 -1.48 -4.92 0.55
N ALA A 27 -1.33 -4.65 -0.72
CA ALA A 27 -1.89 -3.48 -1.39
C ALA A 27 -2.49 -3.87 -2.74
N VAL A 28 -3.60 -3.21 -3.08
CA VAL A 28 -4.31 -3.41 -4.35
C VAL A 28 -4.66 -2.05 -4.94
N LEU A 29 -4.46 -1.91 -6.24
CA LEU A 29 -4.83 -0.70 -6.97
C LEU A 29 -6.01 -1.01 -7.89
N LEU A 30 -7.04 -0.16 -7.83
CA LEU A 30 -8.17 -0.23 -8.74
C LEU A 30 -8.13 0.90 -9.77
N ARG A 31 -8.41 0.54 -11.02
CA ARG A 31 -8.61 1.52 -12.10
C ARG A 31 -9.93 2.26 -11.89
N HIS A 32 -10.14 3.29 -12.70
CA HIS A 32 -11.34 4.13 -12.63
C HIS A 32 -12.64 3.35 -12.88
N ASP A 33 -12.56 2.21 -13.56
CA ASP A 33 -13.72 1.32 -13.77
C ASP A 33 -13.80 0.20 -12.72
N ASN A 34 -13.00 0.29 -11.65
CA ASN A 34 -12.92 -0.67 -10.56
C ASN A 34 -12.34 -2.05 -10.93
N THR A 35 -11.70 -2.16 -12.09
CA THR A 35 -10.90 -3.35 -12.37
C THR A 35 -9.60 -3.32 -11.57
N VAL A 36 -9.11 -4.50 -11.18
CA VAL A 36 -7.84 -4.62 -10.46
C VAL A 36 -6.69 -4.39 -11.41
N ALA A 37 -5.90 -3.35 -11.16
CA ALA A 37 -4.74 -3.02 -12.00
C ALA A 37 -3.48 -3.74 -11.54
N ALA A 38 -3.26 -3.81 -10.23
CA ALA A 38 -2.05 -4.36 -9.66
C ALA A 38 -2.24 -4.73 -8.21
N CYS A 39 -1.39 -5.66 -7.75
CA CYS A 39 -1.26 -6.05 -6.36
C CYS A 39 0.21 -5.93 -5.95
N GLY A 40 0.45 -5.68 -4.68
CA GLY A 40 1.79 -5.66 -4.13
C GLY A 40 1.79 -6.11 -2.68
N TYR A 41 2.85 -6.74 -2.25
CA TYR A 41 3.08 -7.04 -0.84
C TYR A 41 4.51 -6.61 -0.48
N ASN A 42 4.75 -6.38 0.80
CA ASN A 42 6.07 -5.92 1.22
C ASN A 42 7.09 -7.05 1.13
N GLY A 43 8.28 -6.72 0.64
CA GLY A 43 9.34 -7.69 0.45
C GLY A 43 10.60 -7.08 -0.11
N PHE A 44 11.64 -7.90 -0.20
CA PHE A 44 12.91 -7.50 -0.79
C PHE A 44 12.75 -7.29 -2.30
N PRO A 45 13.58 -6.43 -2.89
CA PRO A 45 13.62 -6.30 -4.35
C PRO A 45 13.84 -7.65 -5.05
N PRO A 46 13.29 -7.83 -6.25
CA PRO A 46 13.52 -9.05 -7.03
C PRO A 46 15.03 -9.31 -7.23
N HIS A 47 15.42 -10.57 -7.26
CA HIS A 47 16.80 -11.03 -7.50
C HIS A 47 17.78 -10.69 -6.37
N MET A 48 17.31 -10.17 -5.26
CA MET A 48 18.11 -9.98 -4.06
C MET A 48 17.97 -11.18 -3.15
N GLU A 49 19.06 -11.61 -2.52
CA GLU A 49 19.02 -12.65 -1.50
C GLU A 49 18.26 -12.11 -0.29
N GLU A 50 17.24 -12.84 0.14
CA GLU A 50 16.39 -12.43 1.26
C GLU A 50 17.00 -12.85 2.60
N ASP A 51 17.21 -11.87 3.47
CA ASP A 51 17.68 -12.10 4.83
C ASP A 51 16.71 -11.48 5.82
N TRP A 52 15.87 -12.31 6.43
CA TRP A 52 14.87 -11.91 7.41
C TRP A 52 15.33 -12.08 8.85
N SER A 53 16.62 -12.37 9.06
CA SER A 53 17.15 -12.66 10.40
C SER A 53 17.29 -11.43 11.28
N CYS A 54 17.40 -10.24 10.70
CA CYS A 54 17.61 -8.98 11.44
C CYS A 54 16.55 -7.97 11.08
N ARG A 55 15.76 -7.54 12.07
CA ARG A 55 14.68 -6.59 11.87
C ARG A 55 15.17 -5.23 11.36
N ASP A 56 16.28 -4.74 11.92
CA ASP A 56 16.81 -3.44 11.55
C ASP A 56 17.41 -3.46 10.14
N LYS A 57 18.10 -4.54 9.80
CA LYS A 57 18.66 -4.71 8.45
C LYS A 57 17.57 -4.76 7.39
N ARG A 58 16.46 -5.46 7.65
CA ARG A 58 15.36 -5.57 6.69
C ARG A 58 14.76 -4.21 6.32
N ARG A 59 14.74 -3.27 7.25
CA ARG A 59 14.18 -1.92 7.01
C ARG A 59 14.90 -1.18 5.88
N ASN A 60 16.17 -1.50 5.66
CA ASN A 60 16.96 -0.87 4.61
C ASN A 60 16.66 -1.43 3.22
N TYR A 61 16.09 -2.63 3.13
CA TYR A 61 15.94 -3.35 1.87
C TYR A 61 14.49 -3.66 1.50
N VAL A 62 13.58 -3.72 2.48
CA VAL A 62 12.18 -4.07 2.20
C VAL A 62 11.48 -2.93 1.48
N VAL A 63 10.90 -3.26 0.34
CA VAL A 63 10.04 -2.34 -0.42
C VAL A 63 8.63 -2.49 0.11
N HIS A 64 7.96 -1.36 0.38
CA HIS A 64 6.60 -1.37 0.90
C HIS A 64 5.61 -1.90 -0.14
N ALA A 65 4.52 -2.49 0.34
CA ALA A 65 3.50 -3.09 -0.52
C ALA A 65 2.95 -2.10 -1.55
N GLU A 66 2.73 -0.85 -1.14
CA GLU A 66 2.19 0.20 -2.02
C GLU A 66 3.16 0.50 -3.17
N GLN A 67 4.45 0.57 -2.88
CA GLN A 67 5.49 0.80 -3.91
C GLN A 67 5.56 -0.38 -4.87
N ASN A 68 5.46 -1.62 -4.35
CA ASN A 68 5.46 -2.81 -5.19
C ASN A 68 4.24 -2.86 -6.12
N ALA A 69 3.09 -2.38 -5.66
CA ALA A 69 1.90 -2.27 -6.53
C ALA A 69 2.07 -1.19 -7.59
N LEU A 70 2.57 0.00 -7.18
CA LEU A 70 2.71 1.15 -8.07
C LEU A 70 3.63 0.89 -9.26
N ARG A 71 4.65 0.06 -9.10
CA ARG A 71 5.59 -0.20 -10.20
C ARG A 71 4.96 -0.93 -11.40
N HIS A 72 3.74 -1.44 -11.24
CA HIS A 72 3.02 -2.17 -12.30
C HIS A 72 1.97 -1.31 -13.02
N VAL A 73 1.82 -0.05 -12.63
CA VAL A 73 0.81 0.84 -13.21
C VAL A 73 1.45 2.14 -13.68
N ARG A 74 0.72 2.88 -14.49
CA ARG A 74 1.11 4.21 -14.97
C ARG A 74 0.50 5.28 -14.08
N PRO A 75 1.11 6.48 -14.00
CA PRO A 75 0.44 7.62 -13.38
C PRO A 75 -0.95 7.84 -13.98
N LEU A 76 -1.91 8.15 -13.12
CA LEU A 76 -3.32 8.42 -13.44
C LEU A 76 -4.13 7.21 -13.89
N GLU A 77 -3.55 6.03 -13.94
CA GLU A 77 -4.27 4.81 -14.32
C GLU A 77 -5.30 4.39 -13.26
N CYS A 78 -5.00 4.62 -11.99
CA CYS A 78 -5.82 4.15 -10.86
C CYS A 78 -6.29 5.31 -10.01
N TYR A 79 -7.43 5.11 -9.32
CA TYR A 79 -7.96 6.13 -8.41
C TYR A 79 -7.92 5.68 -6.95
N LEU A 80 -7.89 4.37 -6.70
CA LEU A 80 -8.04 3.79 -5.35
C LEU A 80 -6.89 2.85 -5.04
N LEU A 81 -6.32 3.03 -3.86
CA LEU A 81 -5.45 2.04 -3.23
C LEU A 81 -6.15 1.46 -2.02
N ALA A 82 -6.19 0.13 -1.92
CA ALA A 82 -6.52 -0.55 -0.67
C ALA A 82 -5.24 -1.14 -0.10
N SER A 83 -4.98 -0.88 1.16
CA SER A 83 -3.83 -1.42 1.89
C SER A 83 -4.28 -1.97 3.24
N THR A 84 -3.70 -3.09 3.64
CA THR A 84 -4.04 -3.66 4.96
C THR A 84 -3.58 -2.76 6.10
N THR A 85 -2.58 -1.92 5.86
CA THR A 85 -2.09 -0.94 6.84
C THR A 85 -2.03 0.44 6.18
N LEU A 86 -2.36 1.49 6.95
CA LEU A 86 -2.28 2.86 6.47
C LEU A 86 -0.88 3.15 5.90
N PRO A 87 -0.77 3.67 4.66
CA PRO A 87 0.53 3.99 4.07
C PRO A 87 1.32 5.01 4.89
N CYS A 88 2.64 4.86 4.90
CA CYS A 88 3.52 5.86 5.49
C CYS A 88 3.56 7.13 4.63
N ASN A 89 4.15 8.20 5.17
CA ASN A 89 4.19 9.48 4.47
C ASN A 89 4.93 9.40 3.12
N ASP A 90 6.00 8.63 3.03
CA ASP A 90 6.72 8.46 1.77
C ASP A 90 5.88 7.75 0.71
N CYS A 91 5.18 6.68 1.10
CA CYS A 91 4.26 5.99 0.20
C CYS A 91 3.10 6.90 -0.20
N LEU A 92 2.60 7.72 0.72
CA LEU A 92 1.52 8.67 0.46
C LEU A 92 1.91 9.68 -0.62
N LYS A 93 3.14 10.19 -0.58
CA LYS A 93 3.66 11.09 -1.61
C LYS A 93 3.70 10.42 -2.99
N SER A 94 4.16 9.18 -3.05
CA SER A 94 4.18 8.41 -4.29
C SER A 94 2.77 8.18 -4.83
N LEU A 95 1.84 7.82 -3.94
CA LEU A 95 0.44 7.60 -4.32
C LEU A 95 -0.20 8.88 -4.87
N ALA A 96 0.06 10.02 -4.22
CA ALA A 96 -0.40 11.32 -4.70
C ALA A 96 0.16 11.63 -6.08
N SER A 97 1.45 11.35 -6.30
CA SER A 97 2.12 11.58 -7.60
C SER A 97 1.52 10.72 -8.71
N TYR A 98 0.98 9.55 -8.37
CA TYR A 98 0.30 8.66 -9.32
C TYR A 98 -1.19 9.00 -9.51
N GLY A 99 -1.69 10.02 -8.81
CA GLY A 99 -3.07 10.47 -8.98
C GLY A 99 -4.09 9.68 -8.15
N ILE A 100 -3.65 8.95 -7.15
CA ILE A 100 -4.56 8.23 -6.25
C ILE A 100 -5.36 9.25 -5.44
N LYS A 101 -6.68 9.07 -5.38
CA LYS A 101 -7.60 9.97 -4.68
C LYS A 101 -8.29 9.36 -3.49
N ARG A 102 -8.22 8.02 -3.36
CA ARG A 102 -8.91 7.30 -2.30
C ARG A 102 -8.02 6.18 -1.77
N ILE A 103 -7.79 6.17 -0.47
CA ILE A 103 -7.02 5.12 0.21
C ILE A 103 -7.92 4.47 1.25
N VAL A 104 -8.10 3.16 1.10
CA VAL A 104 -8.88 2.32 2.02
C VAL A 104 -7.90 1.48 2.81
N TYR A 105 -8.05 1.44 4.13
CA TYR A 105 -7.13 0.69 4.99
C TYR A 105 -7.85 0.12 6.20
N ARG A 106 -7.22 -0.88 6.84
CA ARG A 106 -7.78 -1.50 8.03
C ARG A 106 -7.02 -1.11 9.29
N GLU A 107 -5.70 -1.30 9.30
CA GLU A 107 -4.86 -1.08 10.47
C GLU A 107 -4.06 0.21 10.37
N THR A 108 -3.80 0.83 11.52
CA THR A 108 -2.93 1.99 11.60
C THR A 108 -1.71 1.67 12.44
N TYR A 109 -0.62 2.39 12.17
CA TYR A 109 0.47 2.46 13.15
C TYR A 109 0.05 3.42 14.28
N PRO A 110 0.76 3.42 15.44
CA PRO A 110 0.69 4.55 16.37
C PRO A 110 1.12 5.78 15.58
N THR A 111 0.16 6.63 15.22
CA THR A 111 0.35 7.58 14.16
C THR A 111 0.71 8.95 14.64
N ASP A 112 1.57 9.47 13.89
CA ASP A 112 1.80 10.84 13.60
C ASP A 112 0.57 11.45 12.90
N GLU A 113 0.06 12.55 13.43
CA GLU A 113 -1.04 13.30 12.82
C GLU A 113 -0.68 13.86 11.44
N SER A 114 0.61 13.90 11.11
CA SER A 114 1.10 14.39 9.83
C SER A 114 0.54 13.63 8.63
N THR A 115 0.25 12.34 8.78
CA THR A 115 -0.30 11.53 7.69
C THR A 115 -1.68 12.03 7.27
N THR A 116 -2.55 12.33 8.23
CA THR A 116 -3.88 12.87 7.95
C THR A 116 -3.81 14.25 7.30
N LEU A 117 -2.92 15.12 7.80
CA LEU A 117 -2.72 16.44 7.22
C LEU A 117 -2.18 16.35 5.80
N LEU A 118 -1.21 15.49 5.57
CA LEU A 118 -0.60 15.31 4.25
C LEU A 118 -1.63 14.79 3.24
N ALA A 119 -2.43 13.81 3.62
CA ALA A 119 -3.50 13.29 2.76
C ALA A 119 -4.51 14.38 2.41
N SER A 120 -4.88 15.22 3.38
CA SER A 120 -5.80 16.34 3.16
C SER A 120 -5.23 17.33 2.13
N GLU A 121 -3.96 17.67 2.24
CA GLU A 121 -3.31 18.59 1.30
C GLU A 121 -3.21 18.00 -0.11
N PHE A 122 -3.07 16.67 -0.22
CA PHE A 122 -3.05 15.97 -1.51
C PHE A 122 -4.45 15.68 -2.05
N ASN A 123 -5.51 16.06 -1.33
CA ASN A 123 -6.91 15.75 -1.67
C ASN A 123 -7.15 14.24 -1.79
N ILE A 124 -6.54 13.47 -0.90
CA ILE A 124 -6.73 12.02 -0.80
C ILE A 124 -7.68 11.74 0.36
N ALA A 125 -8.76 11.02 0.08
CA ALA A 125 -9.68 10.55 1.11
C ALA A 125 -9.10 9.30 1.77
N LEU A 126 -8.99 9.31 3.11
CA LEU A 126 -8.55 8.16 3.89
C LEU A 126 -9.79 7.50 4.51
N ILE A 127 -10.01 6.24 4.19
CA ILE A 127 -11.19 5.49 4.65
C ILE A 127 -10.72 4.29 5.48
N ASN A 128 -11.02 4.32 6.76
CA ASN A 128 -10.77 3.19 7.65
C ASN A 128 -11.97 2.26 7.61
N VAL A 129 -11.72 1.01 7.27
CA VAL A 129 -12.80 0.01 7.16
C VAL A 129 -12.71 -1.02 8.29
#